data_4583819dd81ae0ac38757147f2dc936e
#
_entry.id   4583819dd81ae0ac38757147f2dc936e
#
_cell.length_a   1.000
_cell.length_b   1.000
_cell.length_c   1.000
_cell.angle_alpha   90.00
_cell.angle_beta   90.00
_cell.angle_gamma   90.00
#
_symmetry.space_group_name_H-M   'P 1'
#
loop_
_entity.id
_entity.type
_entity.pdbx_description
1 polymer ?
#
loop_
_entity_poly.entity_id
_entity_poly.type
_entity_poly.pdbx_seq_one_letter_code
_entity_poly.pdbx_strand_id
1 'polypeptide(L)'
;MVSAKRSWVRSDMAMRLAYSGAALASCLFLGAGAASAAGPDDLDCSNAVTQSDMTACSQQDYETADVALNAAYRKTMVRAQAMDKDFAEIGDTMVGAVEALKTAQRAWIAYRDGQCELAGFEARGGTMEPMLVAGCLADLTTKRTDELNAALADR
;
A
#
# COMPACT_ATOMS: atom_id res chain seq x y z
N MET A 1 15.92 -2.68 30.32
CA MET A 1 16.74 -1.46 30.52
C MET A 1 17.53 -1.25 29.26
N VAL A 2 17.24 -0.26 28.46
CA VAL A 2 18.00 0.84 27.90
C VAL A 2 17.06 1.61 26.98
N SER A 3 16.70 2.79 27.45
CA SER A 3 15.92 3.82 26.77
C SER A 3 16.83 4.60 25.83
N ALA A 4 16.46 4.78 24.57
CA ALA A 4 17.10 5.75 23.69
C ALA A 4 16.05 6.71 23.11
N LYS A 5 15.85 7.81 23.81
CA LYS A 5 15.19 9.03 23.30
C LYS A 5 16.09 9.67 22.26
N ARG A 6 15.63 9.79 21.02
CA ARG A 6 16.25 10.72 20.05
C ARG A 6 15.44 12.01 19.98
N SER A 7 16.05 13.05 20.52
CA SER A 7 15.62 14.43 20.44
C SER A 7 15.92 14.97 19.04
N TRP A 8 14.88 15.52 18.38
CA TRP A 8 15.05 16.31 17.16
C TRP A 8 15.28 17.77 17.54
N VAL A 9 16.49 18.24 17.26
CA VAL A 9 16.87 19.65 17.40
C VAL A 9 16.38 20.41 16.17
N ARG A 10 15.51 21.39 16.41
CA ARG A 10 15.17 22.41 15.43
C ARG A 10 16.37 23.34 15.26
N SER A 11 16.76 23.59 14.03
CA SER A 11 17.66 24.70 13.68
C SER A 11 16.90 25.64 12.75
N ASP A 12 16.36 26.69 13.34
CA ASP A 12 15.98 27.91 12.65
C ASP A 12 17.25 28.64 12.24
N MET A 13 17.45 28.88 10.95
CA MET A 13 18.45 29.82 10.49
C MET A 13 17.87 30.69 9.38
N ALA A 14 17.33 31.81 9.84
CA ALA A 14 16.96 32.93 9.00
C ALA A 14 18.23 33.60 8.44
N MET A 15 18.37 33.65 7.13
CA MET A 15 19.37 34.49 6.48
C MET A 15 18.70 35.34 5.39
N ARG A 16 18.45 36.59 5.77
CA ARG A 16 18.06 37.65 4.84
C ARG A 16 19.32 38.17 4.15
N LEU A 17 19.35 38.14 2.84
CA LEU A 17 20.26 38.99 2.08
C LEU A 17 19.50 39.61 0.91
N ALA A 18 19.35 40.92 0.99
CA ALA A 18 18.87 41.78 -0.07
C ALA A 18 19.98 41.94 -1.13
N TYR A 19 19.65 41.72 -2.39
CA TYR A 19 20.47 42.22 -3.50
C TYR A 19 19.55 42.87 -4.53
N SER A 20 19.67 44.19 -4.60
CA SER A 20 19.18 45.04 -5.71
C SER A 20 20.14 44.93 -6.86
N GLY A 21 19.63 44.64 -8.06
CA GLY A 21 20.43 44.66 -9.29
C GLY A 21 19.54 44.52 -10.51
N ALA A 22 19.13 45.62 -11.11
CA ALA A 22 18.42 45.63 -12.37
C ALA A 22 19.39 45.26 -13.54
N ALA A 23 19.02 44.21 -14.29
CA ALA A 23 19.58 44.00 -15.62
C ALA A 23 18.49 43.44 -16.54
N LEU A 24 18.04 44.30 -17.50
CA LEU A 24 17.15 43.92 -18.58
C LEU A 24 17.94 42.99 -19.55
N ALA A 25 17.59 41.73 -19.58
CA ALA A 25 18.00 40.79 -20.61
C ALA A 25 16.73 40.21 -21.26
N SER A 26 16.47 40.67 -22.50
CA SER A 26 15.44 40.08 -23.37
C SER A 26 15.88 38.67 -23.79
N CYS A 27 15.31 37.67 -23.17
CA CYS A 27 15.41 36.26 -23.62
C CYS A 27 14.18 35.93 -24.46
N LEU A 28 14.41 35.65 -25.73
CA LEU A 28 13.52 35.00 -26.68
C LEU A 28 13.06 33.66 -26.07
N PHE A 29 11.80 33.56 -25.64
CA PHE A 29 11.19 32.30 -25.26
C PHE A 29 10.92 31.47 -26.53
N LEU A 30 11.82 30.55 -26.84
CA LEU A 30 11.48 29.39 -27.65
C LEU A 30 10.47 28.57 -26.83
N GLY A 31 9.23 28.48 -27.35
CA GLY A 31 8.16 27.69 -26.74
C GLY A 31 8.56 26.22 -26.64
N ALA A 32 9.05 25.82 -25.47
CA ALA A 32 9.07 24.43 -25.10
C ALA A 32 7.62 24.00 -24.87
N GLY A 33 7.07 23.18 -25.77
CA GLY A 33 5.78 22.54 -25.57
C GLY A 33 5.82 21.79 -24.26
N ALA A 34 5.02 22.23 -23.28
CA ALA A 34 4.80 21.48 -22.07
C ALA A 34 4.09 20.17 -22.47
N ALA A 35 4.81 19.06 -22.47
CA ALA A 35 4.19 17.75 -22.44
C ALA A 35 3.40 17.71 -21.13
N SER A 36 2.07 17.80 -21.21
CA SER A 36 1.20 17.56 -20.07
C SER A 36 1.45 16.11 -19.64
N ALA A 37 2.03 15.93 -18.46
CA ALA A 37 2.00 14.63 -17.82
C ALA A 37 0.52 14.32 -17.55
N ALA A 38 -0.01 13.24 -18.13
CA ALA A 38 -1.34 12.73 -17.82
C ALA A 38 -1.42 12.56 -16.30
N GLY A 39 -2.48 13.11 -15.69
CA GLY A 39 -2.73 12.93 -14.27
C GLY A 39 -3.11 11.47 -13.97
N PRO A 40 -3.12 11.05 -12.70
CA PRO A 40 -3.50 9.70 -12.32
C PRO A 40 -4.93 9.31 -12.74
N ASP A 41 -5.78 10.30 -13.07
CA ASP A 41 -7.16 10.08 -13.52
C ASP A 41 -7.27 9.78 -15.02
N ASP A 42 -6.19 9.88 -15.80
CA ASP A 42 -6.15 9.63 -17.25
C ASP A 42 -5.50 8.28 -17.62
N LEU A 43 -5.21 7.41 -16.63
CA LEU A 43 -4.56 6.12 -16.88
C LEU A 43 -5.56 5.10 -17.44
N ASP A 44 -5.41 4.75 -18.72
CA ASP A 44 -6.19 3.69 -19.37
C ASP A 44 -5.52 2.32 -19.22
N CYS A 45 -5.89 1.60 -18.18
CA CYS A 45 -5.35 0.28 -17.90
C CYS A 45 -5.77 -0.80 -18.91
N SER A 46 -6.81 -0.57 -19.71
CA SER A 46 -7.19 -1.51 -20.78
C SER A 46 -6.27 -1.43 -21.99
N ASN A 47 -5.53 -0.34 -22.15
CA ASN A 47 -4.60 -0.08 -23.25
C ASN A 47 -3.20 0.33 -22.77
N ALA A 48 -2.78 -0.08 -21.58
CA ALA A 48 -1.45 0.21 -21.05
C ALA A 48 -0.38 -0.47 -21.89
N VAL A 49 0.45 0.31 -22.60
CA VAL A 49 1.50 -0.20 -23.49
C VAL A 49 2.90 0.17 -23.03
N THR A 50 3.06 1.19 -22.20
CA THR A 50 4.36 1.54 -21.63
C THR A 50 4.60 0.80 -20.32
N GLN A 51 5.87 0.52 -19.99
CA GLN A 51 6.21 -0.12 -18.72
C GLN A 51 5.75 0.73 -17.52
N SER A 52 5.78 2.06 -17.65
CA SER A 52 5.28 2.96 -16.61
C SER A 52 3.79 2.80 -16.37
N ASP A 53 2.99 2.76 -17.46
CA ASP A 53 1.53 2.60 -17.37
C ASP A 53 1.17 1.23 -16.79
N MET A 54 1.82 0.17 -17.27
CA MET A 54 1.61 -1.19 -16.74
C MET A 54 1.94 -1.28 -15.24
N THR A 55 3.01 -0.60 -14.80
CA THR A 55 3.36 -0.54 -13.37
C THR A 55 2.30 0.22 -12.57
N ALA A 56 1.85 1.36 -13.09
CA ALA A 56 0.82 2.16 -12.42
C ALA A 56 -0.51 1.41 -12.34
N CYS A 57 -0.90 0.66 -13.39
CA CYS A 57 -2.09 -0.18 -13.39
C CYS A 57 -1.99 -1.32 -12.34
N SER A 58 -0.85 -2.01 -12.29
CA SER A 58 -0.65 -3.05 -11.27
C SER A 58 -0.70 -2.49 -9.84
N GLN A 59 -0.21 -1.27 -9.64
CA GLN A 59 -0.32 -0.58 -8.36
C GLN A 59 -1.77 -0.23 -8.01
N GLN A 60 -2.55 0.25 -8.98
CA GLN A 60 -3.99 0.54 -8.79
C GLN A 60 -4.80 -0.73 -8.47
N ASP A 61 -4.47 -1.85 -9.11
CA ASP A 61 -5.07 -3.16 -8.81
C ASP A 61 -4.79 -3.57 -7.36
N TYR A 62 -3.54 -3.40 -6.91
CA TYR A 62 -3.17 -3.67 -5.52
C TYR A 62 -3.94 -2.77 -4.53
N GLU A 63 -4.02 -1.47 -4.77
CA GLU A 63 -4.76 -0.54 -3.92
C GLU A 63 -6.25 -0.90 -3.83
N THR A 64 -6.84 -1.30 -4.95
CA THR A 64 -8.23 -1.78 -5.01
C THR A 64 -8.41 -3.07 -4.20
N ALA A 65 -7.50 -4.03 -4.35
CA ALA A 65 -7.52 -5.27 -3.58
C ALA A 65 -7.34 -5.03 -2.07
N ASP A 66 -6.48 -4.07 -1.67
CA ASP A 66 -6.26 -3.73 -0.26
C ASP A 66 -7.50 -3.11 0.38
N VAL A 67 -8.21 -2.25 -0.33
CA VAL A 67 -9.52 -1.71 0.12
C VAL A 67 -10.51 -2.84 0.37
N ALA A 68 -10.61 -3.80 -0.55
CA ALA A 68 -11.49 -4.96 -0.43
C ALA A 68 -11.08 -5.86 0.75
N LEU A 69 -9.79 -6.14 0.92
CA LEU A 69 -9.24 -6.91 2.04
C LEU A 69 -9.60 -6.27 3.37
N ASN A 70 -9.38 -4.97 3.51
CA ASN A 70 -9.69 -4.24 4.73
C ASN A 70 -11.19 -4.27 5.06
N ALA A 71 -12.07 -4.28 4.06
CA ALA A 71 -13.51 -4.44 4.25
C ALA A 71 -13.86 -5.86 4.73
N ALA A 72 -13.29 -6.90 4.12
CA ALA A 72 -13.50 -8.29 4.52
C ALA A 72 -12.97 -8.54 5.95
N TYR A 73 -11.77 -8.04 6.26
CA TYR A 73 -11.18 -8.18 7.59
C TYR A 73 -12.06 -7.55 8.67
N ARG A 74 -12.62 -6.36 8.46
CA ARG A 74 -13.56 -5.75 9.43
C ARG A 74 -14.79 -6.60 9.68
N LYS A 75 -15.37 -7.19 8.63
CA LYS A 75 -16.54 -8.10 8.77
C LYS A 75 -16.16 -9.36 9.56
N THR A 76 -15.02 -9.97 9.23
CA THR A 76 -14.51 -11.15 9.93
C THR A 76 -14.20 -10.84 11.40
N MET A 77 -13.69 -9.65 11.70
CA MET A 77 -13.45 -9.20 13.07
C MET A 77 -14.73 -9.11 13.90
N VAL A 78 -15.81 -8.55 13.33
CA VAL A 78 -17.12 -8.51 14.00
C VAL A 78 -17.61 -9.93 14.32
N ARG A 79 -17.45 -10.87 13.37
CA ARG A 79 -17.80 -12.27 13.61
C ARG A 79 -16.93 -12.91 14.68
N ALA A 80 -15.63 -12.70 14.67
CA ALA A 80 -14.72 -13.24 15.70
C ALA A 80 -15.08 -12.72 17.10
N GLN A 81 -15.46 -11.45 17.21
CA GLN A 81 -15.94 -10.87 18.46
C GLN A 81 -17.26 -11.52 18.94
N ALA A 82 -18.17 -11.81 18.03
CA ALA A 82 -19.42 -12.52 18.37
C ALA A 82 -19.11 -13.94 18.86
N MET A 83 -18.22 -14.67 18.17
CA MET A 83 -17.80 -16.01 18.60
C MET A 83 -17.17 -15.98 20.01
N ASP A 84 -16.27 -15.05 20.28
CA ASP A 84 -15.64 -14.92 21.59
C ASP A 84 -16.66 -14.61 22.67
N LYS A 85 -17.68 -13.79 22.38
CA LYS A 85 -18.78 -13.51 23.31
C LYS A 85 -19.60 -14.77 23.60
N ASP A 86 -20.00 -15.51 22.56
CA ASP A 86 -20.80 -16.73 22.71
C ASP A 86 -20.04 -17.82 23.50
N PHE A 87 -18.74 -17.97 23.23
CA PHE A 87 -17.90 -18.93 23.93
C PHE A 87 -17.60 -18.53 25.39
N ALA A 88 -17.54 -17.23 25.70
CA ALA A 88 -17.34 -16.77 27.06
C ALA A 88 -18.51 -17.20 27.99
N GLU A 89 -19.74 -17.38 27.46
CA GLU A 89 -20.87 -17.92 28.19
C GLU A 89 -20.71 -19.40 28.57
N ILE A 90 -19.84 -20.13 27.87
CA ILE A 90 -19.56 -21.56 28.08
C ILE A 90 -18.34 -21.72 29.00
N GLY A 91 -17.31 -20.89 28.84
CA GLY A 91 -16.10 -20.91 29.66
C GLY A 91 -14.98 -20.08 29.08
N ASP A 92 -14.27 -19.37 29.95
CA ASP A 92 -13.20 -18.42 29.58
C ASP A 92 -12.06 -19.04 28.75
N THR A 93 -11.81 -20.34 28.87
CA THR A 93 -10.75 -21.05 28.11
C THR A 93 -11.11 -21.31 26.67
N MET A 94 -12.35 -21.05 26.25
CA MET A 94 -12.83 -21.26 24.88
C MET A 94 -12.76 -20.00 24.01
N VAL A 95 -12.45 -18.85 24.61
CA VAL A 95 -12.31 -17.54 23.94
C VAL A 95 -10.96 -17.45 23.22
N GLY A 96 -10.90 -16.79 22.06
CA GLY A 96 -9.62 -16.57 21.36
C GLY A 96 -9.74 -16.32 19.85
N ALA A 97 -10.95 -16.26 19.29
CA ALA A 97 -11.17 -16.06 17.86
C ALA A 97 -10.61 -14.72 17.37
N VAL A 98 -10.78 -13.64 18.13
CA VAL A 98 -10.23 -12.31 17.81
C VAL A 98 -8.71 -12.33 17.74
N GLU A 99 -8.04 -12.95 18.72
CA GLU A 99 -6.58 -13.00 18.74
C GLU A 99 -6.02 -13.94 17.68
N ALA A 100 -6.70 -15.05 17.39
CA ALA A 100 -6.36 -15.94 16.29
C ALA A 100 -6.43 -15.21 14.94
N LEU A 101 -7.49 -14.45 14.68
CA LEU A 101 -7.64 -13.65 13.46
C LEU A 101 -6.54 -12.60 13.31
N LYS A 102 -6.23 -11.85 14.38
CA LYS A 102 -5.16 -10.85 14.38
C LYS A 102 -3.80 -11.47 14.11
N THR A 103 -3.51 -12.60 14.73
CA THR A 103 -2.22 -13.30 14.58
C THR A 103 -2.09 -13.84 13.15
N ALA A 104 -3.13 -14.46 12.61
CA ALA A 104 -3.15 -14.93 11.24
C ALA A 104 -2.96 -13.79 10.23
N GLN A 105 -3.62 -12.65 10.44
CA GLN A 105 -3.49 -11.51 9.53
C GLN A 105 -2.08 -10.90 9.57
N ARG A 106 -1.46 -10.76 10.74
CA ARG A 106 -0.07 -10.27 10.85
C ARG A 106 0.93 -11.20 10.17
N ALA A 107 0.79 -12.51 10.37
CA ALA A 107 1.65 -13.51 9.74
C ALA A 107 1.47 -13.52 8.21
N TRP A 108 0.22 -13.39 7.74
CA TRP A 108 -0.08 -13.34 6.32
C TRP A 108 0.51 -12.09 5.65
N ILE A 109 0.45 -10.90 6.26
CA ILE A 109 1.08 -9.69 5.72
C ILE A 109 2.58 -9.90 5.52
N ALA A 110 3.27 -10.45 6.52
CA ALA A 110 4.70 -10.72 6.41
C ALA A 110 5.02 -11.74 5.29
N TYR A 111 4.20 -12.77 5.14
CA TYR A 111 4.31 -13.73 4.04
C TYR A 111 4.09 -13.05 2.68
N ARG A 112 3.00 -12.28 2.53
CA ARG A 112 2.67 -11.56 1.28
C ARG A 112 3.83 -10.68 0.83
N ASP A 113 4.32 -9.85 1.73
CA ASP A 113 5.34 -8.86 1.41
C ASP A 113 6.66 -9.55 1.00
N GLY A 114 7.09 -10.57 1.74
CA GLY A 114 8.29 -11.33 1.38
C GLY A 114 8.14 -12.15 0.10
N GLN A 115 6.97 -12.75 -0.13
CA GLN A 115 6.70 -13.51 -1.35
C GLN A 115 6.70 -12.60 -2.59
N CYS A 116 6.15 -11.40 -2.47
CA CYS A 116 6.09 -10.46 -3.60
C CYS A 116 7.43 -9.75 -3.84
N GLU A 117 8.23 -9.51 -2.80
CA GLU A 117 9.63 -9.12 -3.00
C GLU A 117 10.39 -10.18 -3.79
N LEU A 118 10.21 -11.47 -3.46
CA LEU A 118 10.84 -12.58 -4.20
C LEU A 118 10.37 -12.61 -5.67
N ALA A 119 9.08 -12.38 -5.95
CA ALA A 119 8.58 -12.31 -7.32
C ALA A 119 9.25 -11.19 -8.14
N GLY A 120 9.57 -10.06 -7.53
CA GLY A 120 10.29 -8.96 -8.17
C GLY A 120 11.70 -9.33 -8.62
N PHE A 121 12.33 -10.34 -8.02
CA PHE A 121 13.68 -10.78 -8.39
C PHE A 121 13.79 -11.33 -9.83
N GLU A 122 12.69 -11.76 -10.44
CA GLU A 122 12.68 -12.17 -11.86
C GLU A 122 13.08 -11.04 -12.81
N ALA A 123 12.89 -9.78 -12.39
CA ALA A 123 13.29 -8.58 -13.16
C ALA A 123 14.16 -7.63 -12.34
N ARG A 124 14.94 -8.16 -11.39
CA ARG A 124 15.70 -7.37 -10.41
C ARG A 124 16.58 -6.31 -11.05
N GLY A 125 16.39 -5.05 -10.62
CA GLY A 125 17.10 -3.89 -11.14
C GLY A 125 16.59 -3.40 -12.50
N GLY A 126 15.58 -4.06 -13.08
CA GLY A 126 14.92 -3.64 -14.32
C GLY A 126 13.63 -2.84 -14.05
N THR A 127 13.10 -2.22 -15.10
CA THR A 127 11.87 -1.42 -15.04
C THR A 127 10.60 -2.25 -14.83
N MET A 128 10.65 -3.57 -15.04
CA MET A 128 9.54 -4.49 -14.76
C MET A 128 9.43 -4.89 -13.29
N GLU A 129 10.48 -4.78 -12.50
CA GLU A 129 10.48 -5.23 -11.10
C GLU A 129 9.29 -4.65 -10.30
N PRO A 130 9.01 -3.32 -10.31
CA PRO A 130 7.90 -2.76 -9.56
C PRO A 130 6.53 -3.30 -10.01
N MET A 131 6.35 -3.56 -11.31
CA MET A 131 5.12 -4.14 -11.85
C MET A 131 4.89 -5.56 -11.33
N LEU A 132 5.93 -6.41 -11.34
CA LEU A 132 5.84 -7.78 -10.84
C LEU A 132 5.52 -7.83 -9.34
N VAL A 133 6.15 -6.95 -8.56
CA VAL A 133 5.85 -6.81 -7.12
C VAL A 133 4.40 -6.40 -6.90
N ALA A 134 3.94 -5.34 -7.58
CA ALA A 134 2.58 -4.82 -7.41
C ALA A 134 1.51 -5.84 -7.85
N GLY A 135 1.71 -6.52 -8.98
CA GLY A 135 0.82 -7.57 -9.45
C GLY A 135 0.73 -8.75 -8.47
N CYS A 136 1.86 -9.19 -7.92
CA CYS A 136 1.87 -10.23 -6.88
C CYS A 136 1.11 -9.77 -5.62
N LEU A 137 1.31 -8.52 -5.18
CA LEU A 137 0.59 -7.95 -4.03
C LEU A 137 -0.92 -7.93 -4.29
N ALA A 138 -1.38 -7.53 -5.48
CA ALA A 138 -2.78 -7.55 -5.87
C ALA A 138 -3.37 -8.97 -5.80
N ASP A 139 -2.68 -9.94 -6.40
CA ASP A 139 -3.12 -11.34 -6.46
C ASP A 139 -3.24 -11.97 -5.06
N LEU A 140 -2.21 -11.84 -4.23
CA LEU A 140 -2.25 -12.41 -2.88
C LEU A 140 -3.29 -11.71 -2.00
N THR A 141 -3.45 -10.39 -2.15
CA THR A 141 -4.44 -9.62 -1.39
C THR A 141 -5.87 -9.99 -1.78
N THR A 142 -6.13 -10.21 -3.07
CA THR A 142 -7.42 -10.72 -3.57
C THR A 142 -7.72 -12.11 -3.02
N LYS A 143 -6.77 -13.05 -3.08
CA LYS A 143 -6.92 -14.39 -2.51
C LYS A 143 -7.22 -14.35 -1.01
N ARG A 144 -6.55 -13.47 -0.28
CA ARG A 144 -6.83 -13.32 1.17
C ARG A 144 -8.22 -12.77 1.44
N THR A 145 -8.67 -11.86 0.61
CA THR A 145 -10.05 -11.33 0.66
C THR A 145 -11.07 -12.44 0.50
N ASP A 146 -10.85 -13.33 -0.47
CA ASP A 146 -11.74 -14.47 -0.73
C ASP A 146 -11.75 -15.47 0.43
N GLU A 147 -10.58 -15.77 1.02
CA GLU A 147 -10.48 -16.62 2.21
C GLU A 147 -11.28 -16.05 3.39
N LEU A 148 -11.17 -14.74 3.66
CA LEU A 148 -11.92 -14.09 4.73
C LEU A 148 -13.42 -14.08 4.46
N ASN A 149 -13.83 -13.86 3.21
CA ASN A 149 -15.24 -13.91 2.81
C ASN A 149 -15.81 -15.33 2.90
N ALA A 150 -15.05 -16.36 2.48
CA ALA A 150 -15.45 -17.75 2.62
C ALA A 150 -15.68 -18.13 4.09
N ALA A 151 -14.78 -17.73 4.97
CA ALA A 151 -14.94 -17.94 6.41
C ALA A 151 -16.21 -17.30 6.99
N LEU A 152 -16.82 -16.33 6.30
CA LEU A 152 -18.10 -15.71 6.67
C LEU A 152 -19.31 -16.46 6.12
N ALA A 153 -19.14 -17.19 5.01
CA ALA A 153 -20.22 -17.85 4.27
C ALA A 153 -20.63 -19.21 4.89
N ASP A 154 -19.71 -19.89 5.58
CA ASP A 154 -19.85 -21.29 6.00
C ASP A 154 -20.78 -21.53 7.22
N ARG A 155 -21.78 -20.60 7.50
CA ARG A 155 -22.78 -20.85 8.57
C ARG A 155 -24.10 -20.16 8.32
#